data_e1b6ee8cce3e5c727acd8e35593bbc3c
#
_entry.id   e1b6ee8cce3e5c727acd8e35593bbc3c
#
_cell.length_a   1.000
_cell.length_b   1.000
_cell.length_c   1.000
_cell.angle_alpha   90.00
_cell.angle_beta   90.00
_cell.angle_gamma   90.00
#
_symmetry.space_group_name_H-M   'P 1'
#
loop_
_entity.id
_entity.type
_entity.pdbx_description
1 polymer ?
#
loop_
_entity_poly.entity_id
_entity_poly.type
_entity_poly.pdbx_seq_one_letter_code
_entity_poly.pdbx_strand_id
1 'polypeptide(L)'
;MKLSELRKRFLNYFESKGHKQIASSDLVPHGDDSIMFTNAGMVQFKDTFLGLDTRDYSATTSQKCLRAGGKHNDLENVGFTTRHQTFFEMLGNFSFGEYFKEGAIEYAWEFLTVDLKIPADKLWITVHETDSESESIWIDKIGVPKDRVARLGDEDNFWSMGDTGPCGPCSEIFYDYGEEYEGEKPSDGDTGDRYVEVWNLVFMEFNRDSKGKLTPLPNKCVDTGMGLERICSVMQNTGSNFEIDAIKRFKDEISGEFSEPNDQSLNVIADHIRAAFFLMSEDIYPSNEGRGYVLRRIVRRAIRHGYKMGLKEPFMHNQLNALQDIYACLLYTSPSPRD
;
A
#
# COMPACT_ATOMS: atom_id res chain seq x y z
N MET A 1 12.58 6.80 -12.56
CA MET A 1 12.92 5.47 -11.97
C MET A 1 11.77 4.52 -12.32
N LYS A 2 12.06 3.28 -12.75
CA LYS A 2 11.01 2.30 -13.07
C LYS A 2 10.43 1.67 -11.80
N LEU A 3 9.19 1.17 -11.87
CA LEU A 3 8.52 0.48 -10.76
C LEU A 3 9.38 -0.66 -10.18
N SER A 4 9.94 -1.52 -11.03
CA SER A 4 10.79 -2.66 -10.63
C SER A 4 12.12 -2.23 -9.97
N GLU A 5 12.70 -1.12 -10.43
CA GLU A 5 13.92 -0.55 -9.84
C GLU A 5 13.65 0.01 -8.45
N LEU A 6 12.53 0.70 -8.27
CA LEU A 6 12.12 1.28 -6.98
C LEU A 6 11.86 0.19 -5.95
N ARG A 7 11.13 -0.87 -6.31
CA ARG A 7 10.93 -2.05 -5.45
C ARG A 7 12.26 -2.63 -4.97
N LYS A 8 13.17 -2.92 -5.91
CA LYS A 8 14.49 -3.47 -5.58
C LYS A 8 15.31 -2.52 -4.71
N ARG A 9 15.24 -1.22 -4.98
CA ARG A 9 15.99 -0.20 -4.26
C ARG A 9 15.55 -0.12 -2.79
N PHE A 10 14.24 -0.15 -2.53
CA PHE A 10 13.70 -0.19 -1.18
C PHE A 10 14.17 -1.43 -0.40
N LEU A 11 14.02 -2.60 -0.98
CA LEU A 11 14.43 -3.86 -0.33
C LEU A 11 15.94 -3.88 -0.04
N ASN A 12 16.77 -3.46 -0.98
CA ASN A 12 18.22 -3.40 -0.79
C ASN A 12 18.64 -2.34 0.25
N TYR A 13 17.92 -1.19 0.30
CA TYR A 13 18.17 -0.18 1.31
C TYR A 13 17.99 -0.76 2.71
N PHE A 14 16.85 -1.38 2.98
CA PHE A 14 16.59 -1.97 4.29
C PHE A 14 17.46 -3.20 4.59
N GLU A 15 17.81 -3.99 3.59
CA GLU A 15 18.82 -5.06 3.75
C GLU A 15 20.17 -4.49 4.21
N SER A 16 20.60 -3.35 3.66
CA SER A 16 21.82 -2.66 4.08
C SER A 16 21.74 -2.13 5.52
N LYS A 17 20.52 -1.93 6.06
CA LYS A 17 20.25 -1.56 7.45
C LYS A 17 20.05 -2.79 8.37
N GLY A 18 20.33 -3.99 7.89
CA GLY A 18 20.26 -5.23 8.67
C GLY A 18 18.89 -5.93 8.66
N HIS A 19 17.93 -5.49 7.83
CA HIS A 19 16.65 -6.17 7.69
C HIS A 19 16.78 -7.40 6.79
N LYS A 20 16.04 -8.44 7.12
CA LYS A 20 15.90 -9.62 6.26
C LYS A 20 14.81 -9.38 5.21
N GLN A 21 15.12 -9.61 3.95
CA GLN A 21 14.10 -9.60 2.90
C GLN A 21 13.20 -10.83 3.06
N ILE A 22 11.89 -10.60 3.20
CA ILE A 22 10.88 -11.65 3.30
C ILE A 22 9.99 -11.57 2.06
N ALA A 23 9.69 -12.72 1.49
CA ALA A 23 8.80 -12.81 0.33
C ALA A 23 7.39 -12.30 0.66
N SER A 24 6.68 -11.81 -0.36
CA SER A 24 5.26 -11.49 -0.25
C SER A 24 4.48 -12.74 0.16
N SER A 25 3.63 -12.62 1.17
CA SER A 25 2.64 -13.64 1.45
C SER A 25 1.51 -13.63 0.43
N ASP A 26 0.65 -14.65 0.49
CA ASP A 26 -0.53 -14.73 -0.35
C ASP A 26 -1.54 -13.62 -0.02
N LEU A 27 -2.38 -13.28 -1.00
CA LEU A 27 -3.51 -12.37 -0.81
C LEU A 27 -4.58 -12.99 0.09
N VAL A 28 -4.64 -14.31 0.16
CA VAL A 28 -5.51 -15.04 1.08
C VAL A 28 -4.71 -15.38 2.34
N PRO A 29 -5.00 -14.74 3.49
CA PRO A 29 -4.29 -15.02 4.72
C PRO A 29 -4.52 -16.45 5.16
N HIS A 30 -3.47 -17.21 5.39
CA HIS A 30 -3.57 -18.56 5.94
C HIS A 30 -3.75 -18.51 7.47
N GLY A 31 -4.79 -19.15 7.97
CA GLY A 31 -5.04 -19.27 9.41
C GLY A 31 -5.60 -18.02 10.09
N ASP A 32 -5.97 -17.00 9.34
CA ASP A 32 -6.62 -15.79 9.87
C ASP A 32 -7.95 -15.50 9.15
N ASP A 33 -9.05 -15.84 9.79
CA ASP A 33 -10.40 -15.58 9.29
C ASP A 33 -10.92 -14.19 9.67
N SER A 34 -10.13 -13.36 10.39
CA SER A 34 -10.53 -12.01 10.79
C SER A 34 -10.51 -11.01 9.65
N ILE A 35 -9.79 -11.32 8.56
CA ILE A 35 -9.70 -10.49 7.35
C ILE A 35 -9.92 -11.34 6.09
N MET A 36 -10.55 -10.76 5.09
CA MET A 36 -10.80 -11.45 3.82
C MET A 36 -9.54 -11.63 2.99
N PHE A 37 -8.73 -10.57 2.90
CA PHE A 37 -7.51 -10.53 2.10
C PHE A 37 -6.40 -9.81 2.84
N THR A 38 -5.18 -10.09 2.49
CA THR A 38 -3.99 -9.37 2.94
C THR A 38 -4.09 -7.92 2.46
N ASN A 39 -4.36 -7.02 3.38
CA ASN A 39 -4.61 -5.60 3.11
C ASN A 39 -3.45 -4.68 3.49
N ALA A 40 -2.42 -5.23 4.15
CA ALA A 40 -1.21 -4.53 4.60
C ALA A 40 -0.04 -5.49 4.75
N GLY A 41 1.18 -4.95 4.73
CA GLY A 41 2.41 -5.73 4.83
C GLY A 41 2.57 -6.49 6.14
N MET A 42 2.00 -5.97 7.23
CA MET A 42 2.09 -6.54 8.56
C MET A 42 1.32 -7.86 8.75
N VAL A 43 0.38 -8.18 7.86
CA VAL A 43 -0.54 -9.33 8.06
C VAL A 43 0.23 -10.64 8.24
N GLN A 44 1.28 -10.89 7.47
CA GLN A 44 2.12 -12.08 7.61
C GLN A 44 2.95 -12.12 8.90
N PHE A 45 3.03 -11.01 9.64
CA PHE A 45 3.78 -10.86 10.89
C PHE A 45 2.88 -10.70 12.12
N LYS A 46 1.54 -10.87 11.97
CA LYS A 46 0.57 -10.67 13.03
C LYS A 46 0.91 -11.41 14.32
N ASP A 47 1.27 -12.68 14.20
CA ASP A 47 1.61 -13.52 15.35
C ASP A 47 2.89 -13.05 16.06
N THR A 48 3.85 -12.52 15.29
CA THR A 48 5.08 -11.95 15.84
C THR A 48 4.78 -10.66 16.63
N PHE A 49 3.92 -9.78 16.13
CA PHE A 49 3.48 -8.59 16.84
C PHE A 49 2.73 -8.92 18.14
N LEU A 50 1.94 -9.99 18.11
CA LEU A 50 1.21 -10.48 19.29
C LEU A 50 2.08 -11.26 20.30
N GLY A 51 3.34 -11.53 19.96
CA GLY A 51 4.26 -12.34 20.77
C GLY A 51 3.94 -13.85 20.77
N LEU A 52 3.13 -14.31 19.81
CA LEU A 52 2.81 -15.72 19.61
C LEU A 52 3.92 -16.46 18.83
N ASP A 53 4.70 -15.71 18.08
CA ASP A 53 5.91 -16.12 17.38
C ASP A 53 7.04 -15.15 17.71
N THR A 54 8.30 -15.60 17.63
CA THR A 54 9.48 -14.79 17.88
C THR A 54 10.39 -14.75 16.68
N ARG A 55 10.86 -13.54 16.33
CA ARG A 55 11.85 -13.31 15.29
C ARG A 55 13.01 -12.53 15.88
N ASP A 56 14.22 -12.93 15.55
CA ASP A 56 15.49 -12.33 15.98
C ASP A 56 16.07 -11.41 14.89
N TYR A 57 15.21 -10.88 14.04
CA TYR A 57 15.58 -10.00 12.93
C TYR A 57 14.46 -9.02 12.60
N SER A 58 14.83 -7.82 12.19
CA SER A 58 13.94 -6.90 11.49
C SER A 58 13.69 -7.37 10.06
N ALA A 59 12.50 -7.11 9.51
CA ALA A 59 12.12 -7.58 8.18
C ALA A 59 11.82 -6.44 7.21
N THR A 60 11.96 -6.70 5.91
CA THR A 60 11.48 -5.84 4.83
C THR A 60 10.78 -6.65 3.75
N THR A 61 9.71 -6.11 3.17
CA THR A 61 8.91 -6.79 2.16
C THR A 61 8.42 -5.83 1.07
N SER A 62 8.10 -6.40 -0.11
CA SER A 62 7.14 -5.83 -1.04
C SER A 62 5.94 -6.75 -1.07
N GLN A 63 4.89 -6.42 -0.31
CA GLN A 63 3.73 -7.25 -0.08
C GLN A 63 2.63 -6.96 -1.10
N LYS A 64 2.14 -8.00 -1.77
CA LYS A 64 0.87 -7.94 -2.53
C LYS A 64 -0.29 -7.64 -1.57
N CYS A 65 -1.07 -6.61 -1.86
CA CYS A 65 -2.21 -6.23 -1.06
C CYS A 65 -3.48 -6.13 -1.90
N LEU A 66 -4.61 -6.50 -1.29
CA LEU A 66 -5.93 -6.32 -1.88
C LEU A 66 -6.88 -5.60 -0.92
N ARG A 67 -7.41 -4.44 -1.36
CA ARG A 67 -8.38 -3.63 -0.64
C ARG A 67 -9.70 -3.55 -1.42
N ALA A 68 -10.47 -4.63 -1.37
CA ALA A 68 -11.73 -4.77 -2.09
C ALA A 68 -12.88 -5.32 -1.23
N GLY A 69 -12.78 -5.17 0.09
CA GLY A 69 -13.79 -5.60 1.06
C GLY A 69 -13.30 -5.44 2.50
N GLY A 70 -14.20 -5.53 3.46
CA GLY A 70 -13.89 -5.33 4.88
C GLY A 70 -13.69 -3.87 5.26
N LYS A 71 -12.88 -3.63 6.30
CA LYS A 71 -12.62 -2.28 6.84
C LYS A 71 -11.88 -1.39 5.83
N HIS A 72 -10.88 -1.95 5.15
CA HIS A 72 -10.13 -1.25 4.10
C HIS A 72 -10.68 -1.66 2.74
N ASN A 73 -11.45 -0.78 2.10
CA ASN A 73 -12.13 -1.06 0.84
C ASN A 73 -12.03 0.14 -0.11
N ASP A 74 -11.19 0.01 -1.13
CA ASP A 74 -10.95 1.07 -2.13
C ASP A 74 -11.73 0.84 -3.44
N LEU A 75 -12.50 -0.26 -3.54
CA LEU A 75 -13.14 -0.69 -4.79
C LEU A 75 -13.94 0.42 -5.49
N GLU A 76 -14.71 1.20 -4.73
CA GLU A 76 -15.57 2.23 -5.31
C GLU A 76 -14.78 3.48 -5.74
N ASN A 77 -13.60 3.72 -5.14
CA ASN A 77 -12.74 4.87 -5.44
C ASN A 77 -11.90 4.69 -6.71
N VAL A 78 -11.68 3.42 -7.14
CA VAL A 78 -10.91 3.11 -8.34
C VAL A 78 -11.56 3.71 -9.59
N GLY A 79 -10.77 4.50 -10.32
CA GLY A 79 -11.21 5.23 -11.52
C GLY A 79 -11.75 6.64 -11.22
N PHE A 80 -12.02 7.00 -9.95
CA PHE A 80 -12.46 8.33 -9.54
C PHE A 80 -11.36 9.16 -8.90
N THR A 81 -10.32 8.52 -8.42
CA THR A 81 -9.13 9.16 -7.84
C THR A 81 -7.90 8.74 -8.59
N THR A 82 -6.84 9.51 -8.44
CA THR A 82 -5.53 9.26 -9.08
C THR A 82 -4.73 8.17 -8.38
N ARG A 83 -5.07 7.83 -7.11
CA ARG A 83 -4.22 7.05 -6.19
C ARG A 83 -4.82 5.76 -5.64
N HIS A 84 -6.16 5.55 -5.70
CA HIS A 84 -6.78 4.35 -5.14
C HIS A 84 -6.80 3.19 -6.13
N GLN A 85 -6.39 2.03 -5.65
CA GLN A 85 -6.31 0.78 -6.39
C GLN A 85 -6.81 -0.37 -5.50
N THR A 86 -7.48 -1.38 -6.08
CA THR A 86 -7.86 -2.58 -5.32
C THR A 86 -6.66 -3.48 -5.08
N PHE A 87 -5.81 -3.66 -6.10
CA PHE A 87 -4.56 -4.40 -6.01
C PHE A 87 -3.37 -3.45 -6.13
N PHE A 88 -2.46 -3.52 -5.17
CA PHE A 88 -1.22 -2.74 -5.15
C PHE A 88 -0.12 -3.46 -4.38
N GLU A 89 1.11 -2.98 -4.50
CA GLU A 89 2.22 -3.46 -3.69
C GLU A 89 2.49 -2.48 -2.54
N MET A 90 2.65 -3.02 -1.34
CA MET A 90 3.04 -2.26 -0.15
C MET A 90 4.48 -2.60 0.22
N LEU A 91 5.35 -1.61 0.13
CA LEU A 91 6.72 -1.68 0.64
C LEU A 91 6.69 -1.46 2.14
N GLY A 92 7.29 -2.37 2.90
CA GLY A 92 7.28 -2.29 4.35
C GLY A 92 8.62 -2.64 4.98
N ASN A 93 8.92 -1.96 6.08
CA ASN A 93 9.97 -2.37 7.02
C ASN A 93 9.34 -2.55 8.40
N PHE A 94 9.81 -3.59 9.10
CA PHE A 94 9.21 -4.10 10.33
C PHE A 94 10.29 -4.30 11.38
N SER A 95 10.00 -3.84 12.60
CA SER A 95 10.80 -4.13 13.79
C SER A 95 9.94 -4.85 14.81
N PHE A 96 10.49 -5.88 15.42
CA PHE A 96 9.81 -6.66 16.46
C PHE A 96 10.39 -6.41 17.86
N GLY A 97 10.99 -5.22 18.04
CA GLY A 97 11.62 -4.76 19.26
C GLY A 97 13.07 -4.28 19.12
N GLU A 98 13.67 -4.39 17.91
CA GLU A 98 15.05 -3.99 17.65
C GLU A 98 15.19 -2.46 17.59
N TYR A 99 14.22 -1.77 17.01
CA TYR A 99 14.11 -0.31 17.00
C TYR A 99 12.63 0.12 17.08
N PHE A 100 12.39 1.39 17.37
CA PHE A 100 11.05 1.94 17.46
C PHE A 100 10.96 3.29 16.71
N LYS A 101 10.23 4.28 17.22
CA LYS A 101 9.88 5.55 16.54
C LYS A 101 11.11 6.23 15.92
N GLU A 102 12.16 6.44 16.71
CA GLU A 102 13.35 7.16 16.26
C GLU A 102 14.01 6.48 15.05
N GLY A 103 14.27 5.18 15.14
CA GLY A 103 14.88 4.44 14.02
C GLY A 103 13.99 4.37 12.80
N ALA A 104 12.66 4.18 12.97
CA ALA A 104 11.72 4.15 11.86
C ALA A 104 11.67 5.50 11.12
N ILE A 105 11.61 6.60 11.84
CA ILE A 105 11.58 7.96 11.30
C ILE A 105 12.89 8.28 10.57
N GLU A 106 14.04 7.96 11.17
CA GLU A 106 15.35 8.19 10.53
C GLU A 106 15.49 7.41 9.22
N TYR A 107 15.14 6.11 9.21
CA TYR A 107 15.21 5.30 8.00
C TYR A 107 14.28 5.83 6.91
N ALA A 108 13.05 6.22 7.26
CA ALA A 108 12.10 6.75 6.30
C ALA A 108 12.61 8.06 5.68
N TRP A 109 13.09 8.98 6.51
CA TRP A 109 13.61 10.25 6.04
C TRP A 109 14.86 10.10 5.17
N GLU A 110 15.82 9.27 5.61
CA GLU A 110 17.04 8.99 4.84
C GLU A 110 16.69 8.37 3.48
N PHE A 111 15.80 7.36 3.46
CA PHE A 111 15.39 6.74 2.21
C PHE A 111 14.77 7.75 1.23
N LEU A 112 13.83 8.56 1.68
CA LEU A 112 13.16 9.53 0.80
C LEU A 112 14.09 10.65 0.35
N THR A 113 14.86 11.26 1.27
CA THR A 113 15.62 12.48 0.97
C THR A 113 17.02 12.25 0.46
N VAL A 114 17.68 11.18 0.92
CA VAL A 114 19.08 10.87 0.53
C VAL A 114 19.11 9.83 -0.59
N ASP A 115 18.39 8.71 -0.42
CA ASP A 115 18.43 7.64 -1.40
C ASP A 115 17.58 7.96 -2.63
N LEU A 116 16.32 8.33 -2.48
CA LEU A 116 15.44 8.73 -3.59
C LEU A 116 15.65 10.18 -4.04
N LYS A 117 16.31 11.02 -3.23
CA LYS A 117 16.60 12.44 -3.50
C LYS A 117 15.34 13.28 -3.69
N ILE A 118 14.28 12.94 -2.99
CA ILE A 118 13.08 13.78 -2.95
C ILE A 118 13.40 15.05 -2.17
N PRO A 119 13.09 16.25 -2.70
CA PRO A 119 13.32 17.50 -1.99
C PRO A 119 12.56 17.54 -0.66
N ALA A 120 13.26 17.81 0.43
CA ALA A 120 12.67 17.83 1.79
C ALA A 120 11.54 18.86 1.92
N ASP A 121 11.60 19.93 1.16
CA ASP A 121 10.57 20.98 1.11
C ASP A 121 9.28 20.56 0.40
N LYS A 122 9.24 19.39 -0.24
CA LYS A 122 8.04 18.76 -0.78
C LYS A 122 7.36 17.80 0.20
N LEU A 123 7.98 17.54 1.36
CA LEU A 123 7.46 16.58 2.33
C LEU A 123 6.73 17.27 3.47
N TRP A 124 5.57 16.72 3.83
CA TRP A 124 4.74 17.10 4.97
C TRP A 124 4.54 15.87 5.86
N ILE A 125 4.43 16.12 7.16
CA ILE A 125 4.35 15.07 8.18
C ILE A 125 3.06 15.23 8.96
N THR A 126 2.42 14.11 9.27
CA THR A 126 1.38 14.07 10.31
C THR A 126 1.81 13.15 11.43
N VAL A 127 1.36 13.45 12.64
CA VAL A 127 1.56 12.63 13.83
C VAL A 127 0.27 12.56 14.62
N HIS A 128 0.07 11.50 15.39
CA HIS A 128 -1.07 11.42 16.28
C HIS A 128 -1.04 12.56 17.34
N GLU A 129 -2.17 13.18 17.63
CA GLU A 129 -2.27 14.35 18.49
C GLU A 129 -1.66 14.17 19.88
N THR A 130 -1.64 12.93 20.41
CA THR A 130 -1.04 12.59 21.69
C THR A 130 0.41 12.15 21.60
N ASP A 131 0.97 11.98 20.38
CA ASP A 131 2.33 11.47 20.16
C ASP A 131 3.37 12.60 20.07
N SER A 132 3.65 13.22 21.19
CA SER A 132 4.67 14.28 21.29
C SER A 132 6.11 13.75 21.05
N GLU A 133 6.34 12.46 21.25
CA GLU A 133 7.65 11.83 20.99
C GLU A 133 7.97 11.85 19.50
N SER A 134 7.05 11.38 18.65
CA SER A 134 7.23 11.43 17.20
C SER A 134 7.35 12.86 16.66
N GLU A 135 6.54 13.80 17.20
CA GLU A 135 6.67 15.21 16.82
C GLU A 135 8.06 15.76 17.14
N SER A 136 8.58 15.52 18.36
CA SER A 136 9.93 15.96 18.72
C SER A 136 11.02 15.33 17.85
N ILE A 137 10.90 14.06 17.50
CA ILE A 137 11.85 13.40 16.60
C ILE A 137 11.86 14.12 15.24
N TRP A 138 10.69 14.37 14.65
CA TRP A 138 10.59 15.06 13.37
C TRP A 138 11.14 16.48 13.39
N ILE A 139 10.79 17.27 14.43
CA ILE A 139 11.17 18.68 14.50
C ILE A 139 12.62 18.85 14.99
N ASP A 140 12.95 18.24 16.14
CA ASP A 140 14.21 18.54 16.84
C ASP A 140 15.39 17.70 16.32
N LYS A 141 15.12 16.46 15.89
CA LYS A 141 16.18 15.54 15.44
C LYS A 141 16.34 15.55 13.92
N ILE A 142 15.25 15.38 13.19
CA ILE A 142 15.26 15.38 11.72
C ILE A 142 15.38 16.80 11.16
N GLY A 143 14.82 17.78 11.85
CA GLY A 143 14.85 19.19 11.43
C GLY A 143 13.74 19.58 10.45
N VAL A 144 12.63 18.84 10.43
CA VAL A 144 11.43 19.23 9.65
C VAL A 144 10.87 20.53 10.24
N PRO A 145 10.60 21.58 9.43
CA PRO A 145 9.98 22.79 9.92
C PRO A 145 8.65 22.52 10.63
N LYS A 146 8.43 23.15 11.78
CA LYS A 146 7.25 22.90 12.62
C LYS A 146 5.93 23.13 11.89
N ASP A 147 5.88 24.07 10.96
CA ASP A 147 4.72 24.39 10.13
C ASP A 147 4.40 23.32 9.09
N ARG A 148 5.26 22.29 8.96
CA ARG A 148 5.06 21.12 8.10
C ARG A 148 4.81 19.84 8.88
N VAL A 149 4.62 19.92 10.19
CA VAL A 149 4.23 18.80 11.05
C VAL A 149 2.86 19.08 11.63
N ALA A 150 1.87 18.31 11.24
CA ALA A 150 0.48 18.43 11.70
C ALA A 150 0.15 17.35 12.74
N ARG A 151 -0.66 17.72 13.75
CA ARG A 151 -1.22 16.78 14.73
C ARG A 151 -2.66 16.45 14.32
N LEU A 152 -2.96 15.16 14.12
CA LEU A 152 -4.29 14.70 13.75
C LEU A 152 -4.78 13.64 14.74
N GLY A 153 -6.09 13.40 14.75
CA GLY A 153 -6.73 12.48 15.68
C GLY A 153 -6.71 11.01 15.25
N ASP A 154 -7.50 10.21 15.95
CA ASP A 154 -7.62 8.76 15.75
C ASP A 154 -8.07 8.37 14.32
N GLU A 155 -8.84 9.21 13.64
CA GLU A 155 -9.35 8.92 12.30
C GLU A 155 -8.23 8.87 11.26
N ASP A 156 -7.19 9.69 11.44
CA ASP A 156 -6.09 9.85 10.50
C ASP A 156 -4.81 9.13 10.99
N ASN A 157 -4.41 9.39 12.24
CA ASN A 157 -3.11 8.94 12.77
C ASN A 157 -3.18 7.84 13.84
N PHE A 158 -4.23 7.01 13.84
CA PHE A 158 -4.28 5.77 14.63
C PHE A 158 -4.66 4.58 13.75
N TRP A 159 -3.67 3.75 13.43
CA TRP A 159 -3.87 2.61 12.54
C TRP A 159 -4.25 1.33 13.29
N SER A 160 -5.12 0.51 12.67
CA SER A 160 -5.44 -0.83 13.15
C SER A 160 -5.68 -1.78 11.98
N MET A 161 -5.21 -3.02 12.11
CA MET A 161 -5.32 -4.07 11.09
C MET A 161 -6.79 -4.35 10.71
N GLY A 162 -7.66 -4.39 11.71
CA GLY A 162 -9.08 -4.65 11.59
C GLY A 162 -9.84 -4.16 12.83
N ASP A 163 -10.99 -4.74 13.10
CA ASP A 163 -11.75 -4.46 14.31
C ASP A 163 -11.03 -4.97 15.57
N THR A 164 -10.19 -5.98 15.42
CA THR A 164 -9.35 -6.57 16.47
C THR A 164 -7.91 -6.73 15.97
N GLY A 165 -6.97 -6.90 16.90
CA GLY A 165 -5.57 -7.18 16.59
C GLY A 165 -4.62 -6.02 16.89
N PRO A 166 -3.36 -6.09 16.43
CA PRO A 166 -2.35 -5.07 16.65
C PRO A 166 -2.78 -3.70 16.13
N CYS A 167 -2.48 -2.66 16.90
CA CYS A 167 -2.81 -1.27 16.55
C CYS A 167 -1.90 -0.30 17.30
N GLY A 168 -1.89 0.95 16.86
CA GLY A 168 -1.14 2.02 17.52
C GLY A 168 -1.17 3.34 16.77
N PRO A 169 -0.64 4.41 17.38
CA PRO A 169 -0.50 5.69 16.73
C PRO A 169 0.44 5.57 15.53
N CYS A 170 0.25 6.41 14.54
CA CYS A 170 1.11 6.44 13.37
C CYS A 170 1.53 7.87 12.99
N SER A 171 2.56 7.93 12.17
CA SER A 171 3.04 9.13 11.54
C SER A 171 3.05 8.92 10.03
N GLU A 172 2.45 9.84 9.30
CA GLU A 172 2.38 9.74 7.84
C GLU A 172 3.24 10.79 7.17
N ILE A 173 3.78 10.42 6.02
CA ILE A 173 4.59 11.29 5.18
C ILE A 173 3.81 11.54 3.89
N PHE A 174 3.54 12.82 3.61
CA PHE A 174 2.86 13.29 2.41
C PHE A 174 3.83 13.96 1.46
N TYR A 175 3.57 13.84 0.16
CA TYR A 175 4.28 14.57 -0.88
C TYR A 175 3.39 15.68 -1.44
N ASP A 176 3.91 16.90 -1.54
CA ASP A 176 3.25 18.05 -2.17
C ASP A 176 3.59 18.10 -3.66
N TYR A 177 2.63 17.74 -4.50
CA TYR A 177 2.78 17.81 -5.96
C TYR A 177 2.86 19.25 -6.49
N GLY A 178 2.40 20.23 -5.73
CA GLY A 178 2.45 21.65 -6.12
C GLY A 178 1.07 22.27 -6.36
N GLU A 179 1.07 23.57 -6.64
CA GLU A 179 -0.14 24.39 -6.74
C GLU A 179 -1.00 24.09 -7.98
N GLU A 180 -0.48 23.34 -8.93
CA GLU A 180 -1.23 22.84 -10.09
C GLU A 180 -2.23 21.74 -9.75
N TYR A 181 -2.14 21.14 -8.55
CA TYR A 181 -3.07 20.14 -8.04
C TYR A 181 -3.97 20.72 -6.95
N GLU A 182 -5.23 20.32 -6.91
CA GLU A 182 -6.18 20.73 -5.88
C GLU A 182 -5.96 19.95 -4.58
N GLY A 183 -6.04 20.63 -3.44
CA GLY A 183 -5.95 20.05 -2.11
C GLY A 183 -5.45 21.03 -1.08
N GLU A 184 -5.86 20.82 0.17
CA GLU A 184 -5.44 21.58 1.34
C GLU A 184 -4.29 20.88 2.06
N LYS A 185 -3.56 21.61 2.89
CA LYS A 185 -2.50 21.02 3.72
C LYS A 185 -3.07 19.94 4.63
N PRO A 186 -2.29 18.91 4.99
CA PRO A 186 -2.76 17.84 5.89
C PRO A 186 -3.34 18.32 7.23
N SER A 187 -2.95 19.54 7.68
CA SER A 187 -3.49 20.19 8.89
C SER A 187 -4.85 20.85 8.70
N ASP A 188 -5.24 21.18 7.47
CA ASP A 188 -6.28 22.16 7.20
C ASP A 188 -7.56 21.54 6.61
N GLY A 189 -7.48 20.30 6.04
CA GLY A 189 -8.64 19.65 5.46
C GLY A 189 -8.34 18.55 4.46
N ASP A 190 -9.15 18.48 3.40
CA ASP A 190 -8.99 17.46 2.35
C ASP A 190 -7.73 17.70 1.53
N THR A 191 -6.79 16.78 1.62
CA THR A 191 -5.50 16.83 0.93
C THR A 191 -5.62 16.74 -0.60
N GLY A 192 -6.76 16.33 -1.11
CA GLY A 192 -7.05 16.23 -2.54
C GLY A 192 -6.03 15.40 -3.30
N ASP A 193 -5.69 15.83 -4.49
CA ASP A 193 -4.61 15.24 -5.30
C ASP A 193 -3.27 15.97 -5.14
N ARG A 194 -3.23 17.07 -4.36
CA ARG A 194 -2.01 17.84 -4.09
C ARG A 194 -1.11 17.18 -3.06
N TYR A 195 -1.64 16.89 -1.87
CA TYR A 195 -0.87 16.28 -0.78
C TYR A 195 -1.21 14.80 -0.69
N VAL A 196 -0.35 13.98 -1.26
CA VAL A 196 -0.57 12.54 -1.33
C VAL A 196 0.26 11.83 -0.27
N GLU A 197 -0.41 11.12 0.65
CA GLU A 197 0.25 10.22 1.60
C GLU A 197 1.04 9.18 0.81
N VAL A 198 2.35 9.14 1.02
CA VAL A 198 3.26 8.19 0.37
C VAL A 198 3.73 7.09 1.30
N TRP A 199 3.83 7.37 2.61
CA TRP A 199 4.33 6.41 3.60
C TRP A 199 3.64 6.59 4.94
N ASN A 200 3.18 5.48 5.53
CA ASN A 200 2.64 5.43 6.88
C ASN A 200 3.59 4.65 7.79
N LEU A 201 4.02 5.24 8.90
CA LEU A 201 4.87 4.66 9.93
C LEU A 201 4.02 4.36 11.16
N VAL A 202 3.67 3.09 11.36
CA VAL A 202 2.79 2.67 12.45
C VAL A 202 3.62 2.18 13.64
N PHE A 203 3.37 2.76 14.80
CA PHE A 203 4.00 2.40 16.08
C PHE A 203 3.09 1.46 16.84
N MET A 204 3.26 0.16 16.62
CA MET A 204 2.44 -0.89 17.22
C MET A 204 2.72 -0.99 18.71
N GLU A 205 1.79 -0.49 19.52
CA GLU A 205 1.88 -0.48 20.98
C GLU A 205 0.81 -1.32 21.65
N PHE A 206 -0.32 -1.57 20.97
CA PHE A 206 -1.50 -2.17 21.57
C PHE A 206 -2.06 -3.33 20.75
N ASN A 207 -2.78 -4.22 21.46
CA ASN A 207 -3.69 -5.19 20.88
C ASN A 207 -5.12 -4.81 21.25
N ARG A 208 -6.00 -4.70 20.26
CA ARG A 208 -7.43 -4.41 20.44
C ARG A 208 -8.23 -5.72 20.47
N ASP A 209 -9.01 -5.94 21.54
CA ASP A 209 -9.90 -7.08 21.64
C ASP A 209 -11.27 -6.82 20.97
N SER A 210 -12.13 -7.86 20.93
CA SER A 210 -13.48 -7.78 20.34
C SER A 210 -14.44 -6.82 21.04
N LYS A 211 -14.08 -6.30 22.22
CA LYS A 211 -14.83 -5.28 22.96
C LYS A 211 -14.25 -3.87 22.79
N GLY A 212 -13.23 -3.73 21.94
CA GLY A 212 -12.52 -2.47 21.70
C GLY A 212 -11.50 -2.10 22.77
N LYS A 213 -11.24 -2.97 23.76
CA LYS A 213 -10.27 -2.69 24.82
C LYS A 213 -8.85 -2.84 24.27
N LEU A 214 -8.02 -1.83 24.54
CA LEU A 214 -6.60 -1.83 24.22
C LEU A 214 -5.79 -2.42 25.37
N THR A 215 -4.91 -3.36 25.05
CA THR A 215 -3.91 -3.92 25.97
C THR A 215 -2.52 -3.76 25.35
N PRO A 216 -1.48 -3.39 26.12
CA PRO A 216 -0.13 -3.26 25.59
C PRO A 216 0.35 -4.55 24.92
N LEU A 217 1.07 -4.42 23.81
CA LEU A 217 1.80 -5.53 23.19
C LEU A 217 2.99 -5.95 24.06
N PRO A 218 3.48 -7.19 23.94
CA PRO A 218 4.67 -7.67 24.65
C PRO A 218 5.91 -6.81 24.36
N ASN A 219 6.07 -6.41 23.11
CA ASN A 219 7.13 -5.51 22.65
C ASN A 219 6.54 -4.35 21.87
N LYS A 220 7.18 -3.20 21.93
CA LYS A 220 6.92 -2.09 21.01
C LYS A 220 7.50 -2.45 19.64
N CYS A 221 6.66 -2.44 18.62
CA CYS A 221 7.01 -2.87 17.29
C CYS A 221 6.77 -1.76 16.26
N VAL A 222 7.45 -1.87 15.12
CA VAL A 222 7.25 -0.97 13.98
C VAL A 222 6.66 -1.76 12.83
N ASP A 223 5.59 -1.22 12.26
CA ASP A 223 5.03 -1.59 10.97
C ASP A 223 5.05 -0.36 10.07
N THR A 224 5.54 -0.47 8.85
CA THR A 224 5.44 0.63 7.90
C THR A 224 4.84 0.18 6.58
N GLY A 225 4.12 1.09 5.93
CA GLY A 225 3.50 0.83 4.64
C GLY A 225 3.69 2.00 3.68
N MET A 226 4.50 1.81 2.64
CA MET A 226 4.67 2.74 1.54
C MET A 226 4.07 2.13 0.27
N GLY A 227 3.06 2.78 -0.32
CA GLY A 227 2.48 2.32 -1.58
C GLY A 227 3.51 2.40 -2.71
N LEU A 228 3.90 1.24 -3.29
CA LEU A 228 4.91 1.21 -4.36
C LEU A 228 4.47 2.05 -5.56
N GLU A 229 3.21 1.95 -5.97
CA GLU A 229 2.66 2.71 -7.08
C GLU A 229 2.62 4.22 -6.77
N ARG A 230 2.31 4.59 -5.50
CA ARG A 230 2.28 6.00 -5.06
C ARG A 230 3.67 6.63 -5.12
N ILE A 231 4.67 6.02 -4.50
CA ILE A 231 6.02 6.57 -4.53
C ILE A 231 6.62 6.51 -5.94
N CYS A 232 6.24 5.53 -6.76
CA CYS A 232 6.62 5.48 -8.17
C CYS A 232 6.03 6.66 -8.96
N SER A 233 4.78 7.04 -8.70
CA SER A 233 4.13 8.23 -9.29
C SER A 233 4.90 9.51 -8.94
N VAL A 234 5.34 9.66 -7.68
CA VAL A 234 6.20 10.77 -7.26
C VAL A 234 7.52 10.77 -8.04
N MET A 235 8.20 9.62 -8.10
CA MET A 235 9.51 9.50 -8.76
C MET A 235 9.46 9.68 -10.28
N GLN A 236 8.30 9.47 -10.90
CA GLN A 236 8.06 9.69 -12.33
C GLN A 236 7.34 11.02 -12.61
N ASN A 237 6.97 11.76 -11.56
CA ASN A 237 6.23 13.03 -11.64
C ASN A 237 4.96 12.92 -12.50
N THR A 238 4.15 11.88 -12.27
CA THR A 238 2.95 11.62 -13.07
C THR A 238 1.67 12.11 -12.41
N GLY A 239 1.67 12.35 -11.10
CA GLY A 239 0.49 12.76 -10.32
C GLY A 239 -0.60 11.66 -10.24
N SER A 240 -0.37 10.48 -10.82
CA SER A 240 -1.32 9.38 -10.82
C SER A 240 -0.63 8.03 -10.82
N ASN A 241 -1.13 7.12 -9.99
CA ASN A 241 -0.68 5.73 -9.95
C ASN A 241 -0.95 4.98 -11.27
N PHE A 242 -1.93 5.45 -12.04
CA PHE A 242 -2.30 4.84 -13.32
C PHE A 242 -1.44 5.31 -14.51
N GLU A 243 -0.62 6.33 -14.32
CA GLU A 243 0.28 6.88 -15.34
C GLU A 243 1.75 6.49 -15.14
N ILE A 244 2.06 5.67 -14.13
CA ILE A 244 3.40 5.12 -13.96
C ILE A 244 3.73 4.11 -15.06
N ASP A 245 5.02 3.98 -15.38
CA ASP A 245 5.53 3.24 -16.54
C ASP A 245 4.87 1.87 -16.77
N ALA A 246 4.76 1.06 -15.73
CA ALA A 246 4.21 -0.30 -15.80
C ALA A 246 2.69 -0.30 -16.08
N ILE A 247 1.93 0.53 -15.35
CA ILE A 247 0.46 0.55 -15.47
C ILE A 247 0.04 1.29 -16.74
N LYS A 248 0.72 2.39 -17.08
CA LYS A 248 0.46 3.12 -18.30
C LYS A 248 0.63 2.24 -19.54
N ARG A 249 1.76 1.53 -19.65
CA ARG A 249 1.99 0.59 -20.74
C ARG A 249 0.83 -0.42 -20.86
N PHE A 250 0.41 -0.97 -19.74
CA PHE A 250 -0.71 -1.92 -19.68
C PHE A 250 -2.05 -1.27 -20.12
N LYS A 251 -2.33 -0.04 -19.66
CA LYS A 251 -3.49 0.74 -20.13
C LYS A 251 -3.46 0.98 -21.63
N ASP A 252 -2.30 1.37 -22.17
CA ASP A 252 -2.13 1.67 -23.58
C ASP A 252 -2.39 0.41 -24.45
N GLU A 253 -1.91 -0.76 -24.02
CA GLU A 253 -2.17 -2.04 -24.67
C GLU A 253 -3.68 -2.39 -24.64
N ILE A 254 -4.36 -2.25 -23.49
CA ILE A 254 -5.80 -2.48 -23.36
C ILE A 254 -6.59 -1.47 -24.20
N SER A 255 -6.18 -0.21 -24.23
CA SER A 255 -6.87 0.87 -24.92
C SER A 255 -7.10 0.56 -26.40
N GLY A 256 -6.18 -0.13 -27.04
CA GLY A 256 -6.28 -0.54 -28.44
C GLY A 256 -7.44 -1.50 -28.77
N GLU A 257 -8.04 -2.13 -27.76
CA GLU A 257 -9.19 -3.02 -27.95
C GLU A 257 -10.54 -2.28 -27.99
N PHE A 258 -10.59 -0.98 -27.63
CA PHE A 258 -11.82 -0.23 -27.50
C PHE A 258 -12.00 0.82 -28.60
N SER A 259 -13.23 0.99 -29.07
CA SER A 259 -13.58 2.00 -30.07
C SER A 259 -13.66 3.42 -29.48
N GLU A 260 -14.04 3.54 -28.21
CA GLU A 260 -14.24 4.81 -27.51
C GLU A 260 -13.59 4.76 -26.12
N PRO A 261 -12.26 4.66 -26.03
CA PRO A 261 -11.56 4.57 -24.75
C PRO A 261 -11.69 5.86 -23.94
N ASN A 262 -11.86 5.73 -22.63
CA ASN A 262 -11.79 6.84 -21.69
C ASN A 262 -10.96 6.44 -20.44
N ASP A 263 -10.21 7.38 -19.90
CA ASP A 263 -9.24 7.13 -18.84
C ASP A 263 -9.84 6.52 -17.58
N GLN A 264 -11.01 7.00 -17.13
CA GLN A 264 -11.67 6.46 -15.95
C GLN A 264 -11.96 4.96 -16.10
N SER A 265 -12.52 4.55 -17.23
CA SER A 265 -12.82 3.15 -17.48
C SER A 265 -11.57 2.31 -17.68
N LEU A 266 -10.55 2.85 -18.34
CA LEU A 266 -9.26 2.19 -18.49
C LEU A 266 -8.56 1.96 -17.15
N ASN A 267 -8.59 2.95 -16.24
CA ASN A 267 -8.05 2.82 -14.89
C ASN A 267 -8.74 1.69 -14.12
N VAL A 268 -10.09 1.64 -14.17
CA VAL A 268 -10.86 0.55 -13.54
C VAL A 268 -10.50 -0.81 -14.13
N ILE A 269 -10.43 -0.92 -15.45
CA ILE A 269 -10.11 -2.19 -16.11
C ILE A 269 -8.70 -2.63 -15.79
N ALA A 270 -7.71 -1.73 -15.88
CA ALA A 270 -6.32 -2.04 -15.58
C ALA A 270 -6.12 -2.52 -14.15
N ASP A 271 -6.74 -1.86 -13.17
CA ASP A 271 -6.72 -2.28 -11.78
C ASP A 271 -7.39 -3.65 -11.60
N HIS A 272 -8.59 -3.82 -12.13
CA HIS A 272 -9.41 -5.00 -11.88
C HIS A 272 -8.89 -6.25 -12.58
N ILE A 273 -8.25 -6.12 -13.74
CA ILE A 273 -7.57 -7.27 -14.38
C ILE A 273 -6.38 -7.72 -13.53
N ARG A 274 -5.60 -6.78 -12.98
CA ARG A 274 -4.49 -7.09 -12.05
C ARG A 274 -4.99 -7.83 -10.81
N ALA A 275 -6.03 -7.28 -10.15
CA ALA A 275 -6.64 -7.91 -8.98
C ALA A 275 -7.18 -9.31 -9.29
N ALA A 276 -7.91 -9.48 -10.40
CA ALA A 276 -8.45 -10.78 -10.80
C ALA A 276 -7.35 -11.79 -11.12
N PHE A 277 -6.29 -11.36 -11.81
CA PHE A 277 -5.15 -12.21 -12.13
C PHE A 277 -4.49 -12.80 -10.86
N PHE A 278 -4.17 -11.96 -9.88
CA PHE A 278 -3.52 -12.43 -8.66
C PHE A 278 -4.45 -13.27 -7.79
N LEU A 279 -5.73 -12.93 -7.68
CA LEU A 279 -6.68 -13.78 -6.95
C LEU A 279 -6.85 -15.16 -7.60
N MET A 280 -6.94 -15.21 -8.93
CA MET A 280 -7.07 -16.48 -9.65
C MET A 280 -5.78 -17.30 -9.61
N SER A 281 -4.60 -16.66 -9.53
CA SER A 281 -3.33 -17.37 -9.34
C SER A 281 -3.18 -18.01 -7.96
N GLU A 282 -4.02 -17.61 -7.00
CA GLU A 282 -4.15 -18.18 -5.66
C GLU A 282 -5.44 -19.04 -5.49
N ASP A 283 -5.92 -19.63 -6.59
CA ASP A 283 -7.08 -20.53 -6.64
C ASP A 283 -8.41 -19.94 -6.16
N ILE A 284 -8.56 -18.60 -6.17
CA ILE A 284 -9.85 -17.96 -5.94
C ILE A 284 -10.60 -17.82 -7.26
N TYR A 285 -11.80 -18.40 -7.31
CA TYR A 285 -12.69 -18.34 -8.49
C TYR A 285 -13.98 -17.58 -8.18
N PRO A 286 -14.59 -16.93 -9.18
CA PRO A 286 -15.85 -16.22 -8.99
C PRO A 286 -16.95 -17.12 -8.41
N SER A 287 -17.57 -16.67 -7.32
CA SER A 287 -18.67 -17.41 -6.66
C SER A 287 -19.78 -16.46 -6.17
N ASN A 288 -20.77 -17.01 -5.47
CA ASN A 288 -21.91 -16.24 -4.94
C ASN A 288 -21.67 -15.72 -3.52
N GLU A 289 -20.60 -16.17 -2.84
CA GLU A 289 -20.30 -15.81 -1.45
C GLU A 289 -18.80 -15.72 -1.19
N GLY A 290 -18.41 -15.17 -0.05
CA GLY A 290 -17.05 -15.12 0.44
C GLY A 290 -16.09 -14.37 -0.50
N ARG A 291 -14.84 -14.83 -0.55
CA ARG A 291 -13.76 -14.23 -1.37
C ARG A 291 -14.08 -14.28 -2.86
N GLY A 292 -14.68 -15.38 -3.35
CA GLY A 292 -15.08 -15.51 -4.74
C GLY A 292 -16.18 -14.54 -5.17
N TYR A 293 -17.04 -14.10 -4.25
CA TYR A 293 -18.01 -13.04 -4.53
C TYR A 293 -17.34 -11.68 -4.76
N VAL A 294 -16.30 -11.37 -3.98
CA VAL A 294 -15.52 -10.15 -4.20
C VAL A 294 -14.85 -10.17 -5.58
N LEU A 295 -14.18 -11.26 -5.94
CA LEU A 295 -13.61 -11.44 -7.27
C LEU A 295 -14.67 -11.28 -8.36
N ARG A 296 -15.85 -11.89 -8.19
CA ARG A 296 -16.96 -11.75 -9.13
C ARG A 296 -17.39 -10.28 -9.30
N ARG A 297 -17.43 -9.49 -8.21
CA ARG A 297 -17.73 -8.04 -8.28
C ARG A 297 -16.67 -7.29 -9.09
N ILE A 298 -15.40 -7.56 -8.83
CA ILE A 298 -14.24 -6.96 -9.54
C ILE A 298 -14.34 -7.25 -11.04
N VAL A 299 -14.47 -8.53 -11.43
CA VAL A 299 -14.57 -8.95 -12.83
C VAL A 299 -15.79 -8.31 -13.52
N ARG A 300 -16.96 -8.33 -12.88
CA ARG A 300 -18.19 -7.72 -13.45
C ARG A 300 -18.05 -6.21 -13.61
N ARG A 301 -17.34 -5.52 -12.71
CA ARG A 301 -17.11 -4.07 -12.83
C ARG A 301 -16.20 -3.78 -14.02
N ALA A 302 -15.11 -4.54 -14.23
CA ALA A 302 -14.26 -4.42 -15.39
C ALA A 302 -15.03 -4.65 -16.70
N ILE A 303 -15.82 -5.74 -16.78
CA ILE A 303 -16.66 -6.04 -17.96
C ILE A 303 -17.66 -4.90 -18.25
N ARG A 304 -18.30 -4.34 -17.21
CA ARG A 304 -19.23 -3.22 -17.37
C ARG A 304 -18.56 -1.99 -17.97
N HIS A 305 -17.32 -1.68 -17.53
CA HIS A 305 -16.56 -0.57 -18.09
C HIS A 305 -16.12 -0.85 -19.52
N GLY A 306 -15.70 -2.08 -19.84
CA GLY A 306 -15.41 -2.50 -21.23
C GLY A 306 -16.64 -2.35 -22.14
N TYR A 307 -17.81 -2.79 -21.66
CA TYR A 307 -19.07 -2.64 -22.41
C TYR A 307 -19.45 -1.18 -22.68
N LYS A 308 -19.22 -0.28 -21.69
CA LYS A 308 -19.44 1.17 -21.87
C LYS A 308 -18.54 1.78 -22.94
N MET A 309 -17.36 1.21 -23.18
CA MET A 309 -16.41 1.64 -24.20
C MET A 309 -16.60 0.90 -25.55
N GLY A 310 -17.75 0.22 -25.73
CA GLY A 310 -18.17 -0.39 -27.00
C GLY A 310 -17.72 -1.82 -27.21
N LEU A 311 -16.98 -2.46 -26.28
CA LEU A 311 -16.54 -3.83 -26.42
C LEU A 311 -17.64 -4.83 -26.02
N LYS A 312 -17.91 -5.81 -26.88
CA LYS A 312 -18.94 -6.84 -26.66
C LYS A 312 -18.37 -8.25 -26.52
N GLU A 313 -17.11 -8.42 -26.92
CA GLU A 313 -16.40 -9.69 -26.89
C GLU A 313 -15.57 -9.85 -25.58
N PRO A 314 -15.26 -11.07 -25.15
CA PRO A 314 -14.36 -11.31 -24.03
C PRO A 314 -12.95 -10.76 -24.31
N PHE A 315 -12.38 -9.98 -23.40
CA PHE A 315 -11.10 -9.30 -23.61
C PHE A 315 -10.07 -9.50 -22.49
N MET A 316 -10.51 -9.75 -21.26
CA MET A 316 -9.61 -9.78 -20.10
C MET A 316 -8.51 -10.84 -20.23
N HIS A 317 -8.78 -11.97 -20.87
CA HIS A 317 -7.83 -13.07 -21.05
C HIS A 317 -6.68 -12.72 -22.02
N ASN A 318 -6.87 -11.76 -22.92
CA ASN A 318 -5.84 -11.30 -23.84
C ASN A 318 -4.68 -10.59 -23.14
N GLN A 319 -4.92 -10.12 -21.88
CA GLN A 319 -4.00 -9.29 -21.14
C GLN A 319 -2.99 -10.07 -20.27
N LEU A 320 -3.10 -11.39 -20.21
CA LEU A 320 -2.28 -12.22 -19.31
C LEU A 320 -0.77 -12.10 -19.57
N ASN A 321 -0.34 -12.05 -20.83
CA ASN A 321 1.08 -11.95 -21.17
C ASN A 321 1.68 -10.62 -20.71
N ALA A 322 0.96 -9.51 -20.89
CA ALA A 322 1.40 -8.19 -20.44
C ALA A 322 1.54 -8.13 -18.89
N LEU A 323 0.63 -8.77 -18.17
CA LEU A 323 0.71 -8.88 -16.71
C LEU A 323 1.90 -9.72 -16.26
N GLN A 324 2.18 -10.84 -16.92
CA GLN A 324 3.34 -11.66 -16.61
C GLN A 324 4.64 -10.88 -16.77
N ASP A 325 4.79 -10.07 -17.83
CA ASP A 325 5.96 -9.23 -18.04
C ASP A 325 6.17 -8.19 -16.92
N ILE A 326 5.08 -7.58 -16.43
CA ILE A 326 5.12 -6.55 -15.38
C ILE A 326 5.42 -7.16 -14.00
N TYR A 327 4.84 -8.32 -13.70
CA TYR A 327 4.83 -8.93 -12.39
C TYR A 327 5.62 -10.23 -12.27
N ALA A 328 6.51 -10.53 -13.22
CA ALA A 328 7.32 -11.76 -13.23
C ALA A 328 8.02 -12.03 -11.88
N CYS A 329 8.53 -10.97 -11.21
CA CYS A 329 9.20 -11.11 -9.93
C CYS A 329 8.28 -11.52 -8.77
N LEU A 330 6.97 -11.24 -8.85
CA LEU A 330 5.99 -11.64 -7.85
C LEU A 330 5.43 -13.04 -8.09
N LEU A 331 5.46 -13.51 -9.34
CA LEU A 331 4.97 -14.82 -9.73
C LEU A 331 5.95 -15.95 -9.37
N TYR A 332 7.25 -15.66 -9.37
CA TYR A 332 8.30 -16.63 -9.01
C TYR A 332 8.40 -16.91 -7.50
N THR A 333 7.67 -16.18 -6.66
CA THR A 333 7.65 -16.42 -5.20
C THR A 333 6.60 -17.45 -4.79
N SER A 334 5.70 -17.85 -5.68
CA SER A 334 4.79 -18.98 -5.43
C SER A 334 5.52 -20.28 -5.73
N PRO A 335 5.51 -21.28 -4.80
CA PRO A 335 6.11 -22.58 -5.07
C PRO A 335 5.48 -23.19 -6.33
N SER A 336 6.33 -23.65 -7.23
CA SER A 336 5.86 -24.38 -8.42
C SER A 336 5.08 -25.62 -7.96
N PRO A 337 3.91 -25.94 -8.56
CA PRO A 337 3.21 -27.18 -8.26
C PRO A 337 4.01 -28.45 -8.57
N ARG A 338 5.26 -28.30 -9.00
CA ARG A 338 6.19 -29.41 -9.37
C ARG A 338 7.38 -29.55 -8.43
N ASP A 339 7.51 -28.69 -7.42
CA ASP A 339 8.47 -28.80 -6.32
C ASP A 339 7.74 -29.24 -5.04
#